data_dca3a4bc4b61f723dddd7a9290348dc6
#
_entry.id   dca3a4bc4b61f723dddd7a9290348dc6
#
_cell.length_a   1.000
_cell.length_b   1.000
_cell.length_c   1.000
_cell.angle_alpha   90.00
_cell.angle_beta   90.00
_cell.angle_gamma   90.00
#
_symmetry.space_group_name_H-M   'P 1'
#
loop_
_entity.id
_entity.type
_entity.pdbx_description
1 polymer ?
#
loop_
_entity_poly.entity_id
_entity_poly.type
_entity_poly.pdbx_seq_one_letter_code
_entity_poly.pdbx_strand_id
1 'polypeptide(L)'
;MKKQLIERCLKRKMLWKDAATILQMHAKALSRLKRNYLKYGDAALLGRKPGPKSYSPPANKTDEGIEDIVVSLALGYPNEGPQPLADRLADEYRIILDQSTLWRILKRRKVRYGRNYQRWKDDPKLYCLETPGEELQMDACYPYGKARQICSFDAIDDCTRYIDGKCYDRETADNAMKFVDRLVRSTPFKIQRIRVDNRYGRGFKDYCRKTYGIEVMANEPYSPQQNGKIERFHKTLKREFFYRYCSFTDSLETLNYKYARWLKHYNYGRRHRGLGMNGLTPAQKLTITMFQGTVNTLIINPQKVTGTLQQYTVCNSSLFVI
;
A
#
# COMPACT_ATOMS: atom_id res chain seq x y z
N MET A 1 11.22 42.46 5.63
CA MET A 1 11.52 42.50 7.08
C MET A 1 13.01 42.36 7.39
N LYS A 2 13.75 41.27 7.04
CA LYS A 2 15.20 41.17 7.36
C LYS A 2 16.05 42.33 6.87
N LYS A 3 15.86 42.76 5.61
CA LYS A 3 16.57 43.90 5.00
C LYS A 3 16.37 45.19 5.80
N GLN A 4 15.12 45.58 6.06
CA GLN A 4 14.77 46.81 6.77
C GLN A 4 15.39 46.84 8.18
N LEU A 5 15.40 45.73 8.90
CA LEU A 5 15.99 45.67 10.24
C LEU A 5 17.52 45.83 10.19
N ILE A 6 18.20 45.21 9.23
CA ILE A 6 19.66 45.38 9.05
C ILE A 6 20.00 46.81 8.67
N GLU A 7 19.28 47.43 7.75
CA GLU A 7 19.49 48.84 7.35
C GLU A 7 19.24 49.81 8.49
N ARG A 8 18.21 49.58 9.32
CA ARG A 8 17.98 50.38 10.55
C ARG A 8 19.12 50.26 11.54
N CYS A 9 19.69 49.08 11.72
CA CYS A 9 20.86 48.85 12.57
C CYS A 9 22.11 49.50 11.99
N LEU A 10 22.33 49.45 10.69
CA LEU A 10 23.45 50.11 10.02
C LEU A 10 23.37 51.63 10.13
N LYS A 11 22.15 52.19 10.05
CA LYS A 11 21.88 53.64 10.26
C LYS A 11 21.84 54.04 11.74
N ARG A 12 22.26 53.18 12.68
CA ARG A 12 22.22 53.38 14.14
C ARG A 12 20.84 53.75 14.72
N LYS A 13 19.76 53.39 13.99
CA LYS A 13 18.37 53.60 14.43
C LYS A 13 17.78 52.45 15.23
N MET A 14 18.55 51.37 15.42
CA MET A 14 18.18 50.17 16.18
C MET A 14 19.43 49.47 16.67
N LEU A 15 19.36 48.86 17.86
CA LEU A 15 20.47 48.04 18.39
C LEU A 15 20.50 46.68 17.72
N TRP A 16 21.68 46.15 17.47
CA TRP A 16 21.85 44.80 16.90
C TRP A 16 21.27 43.72 17.78
N LYS A 17 21.24 43.93 19.12
CA LYS A 17 20.61 43.01 20.06
C LYS A 17 19.11 42.87 19.85
N ASP A 18 18.41 44.00 19.63
CA ASP A 18 16.97 44.05 19.40
C ASP A 18 16.62 43.39 18.05
N ALA A 19 17.43 43.67 17.03
CA ALA A 19 17.28 43.02 15.72
C ALA A 19 17.49 41.50 15.80
N ALA A 20 18.40 41.02 16.64
CA ALA A 20 18.63 39.62 16.88
C ALA A 20 17.39 38.94 17.50
N THR A 21 16.79 39.58 18.49
CA THR A 21 15.56 39.13 19.15
C THR A 21 14.40 39.06 18.18
N ILE A 22 14.16 40.13 17.41
CA ILE A 22 13.07 40.19 16.43
C ILE A 22 13.24 39.14 15.33
N LEU A 23 14.47 38.89 14.88
CA LEU A 23 14.78 37.89 13.85
C LEU A 23 14.92 36.47 14.41
N GLN A 24 14.79 36.30 15.71
CA GLN A 24 15.01 35.04 16.41
C GLN A 24 16.37 34.40 16.03
N MET A 25 17.41 35.23 15.95
CA MET A 25 18.75 34.80 15.51
C MET A 25 19.76 34.95 16.65
N HIS A 26 20.65 33.95 16.77
CA HIS A 26 21.78 34.08 17.69
C HIS A 26 22.73 35.20 17.24
N ALA A 27 23.31 35.95 18.19
CA ALA A 27 24.19 37.11 17.93
C ALA A 27 25.31 36.83 16.91
N LYS A 28 25.97 35.63 17.00
CA LYS A 28 26.99 35.23 16.03
C LYS A 28 26.45 35.06 14.62
N ALA A 29 25.21 34.56 14.47
CA ALA A 29 24.55 34.40 13.17
C ALA A 29 24.20 35.74 12.57
N LEU A 30 23.71 36.69 13.37
CA LEU A 30 23.42 38.05 12.93
C LEU A 30 24.70 38.80 12.54
N SER A 31 25.81 38.71 13.29
CA SER A 31 27.10 39.23 12.93
C SER A 31 27.62 38.72 11.59
N ARG A 32 27.45 37.40 11.33
CA ARG A 32 27.79 36.81 10.04
C ARG A 32 26.90 37.34 8.91
N LEU A 33 25.61 37.48 9.17
CA LEU A 33 24.65 38.02 8.21
C LEU A 33 24.99 39.49 7.89
N LYS A 34 25.30 40.32 8.89
CA LYS A 34 25.77 41.69 8.72
C LYS A 34 27.00 41.77 7.80
N ARG A 35 28.03 40.95 8.09
CA ARG A 35 29.26 40.90 7.29
C ARG A 35 28.97 40.53 5.82
N ASN A 36 28.13 39.50 5.64
CA ASN A 36 27.74 39.08 4.31
C ASN A 36 26.89 40.15 3.58
N TYR A 37 26.00 40.82 4.28
CA TYR A 37 25.18 41.89 3.70
C TYR A 37 26.04 43.08 3.25
N LEU A 38 27.02 43.48 4.04
CA LEU A 38 27.97 44.54 3.64
C LEU A 38 28.83 44.15 2.43
N LYS A 39 29.11 42.85 2.25
CA LYS A 39 29.93 42.34 1.14
C LYS A 39 29.13 42.01 -0.12
N TYR A 40 27.92 41.48 0.00
CA TYR A 40 27.15 40.93 -1.13
C TYR A 40 25.77 41.59 -1.30
N GLY A 41 25.45 42.62 -0.51
CA GLY A 41 24.15 43.28 -0.58
C GLY A 41 22.96 42.33 -0.32
N ASP A 42 21.87 42.59 -1.03
CA ASP A 42 20.62 41.83 -0.90
C ASP A 42 20.78 40.34 -1.17
N ALA A 43 21.74 39.93 -1.97
CA ALA A 43 22.02 38.52 -2.25
C ALA A 43 22.40 37.73 -0.98
N ALA A 44 22.94 38.38 0.06
CA ALA A 44 23.24 37.76 1.34
C ALA A 44 22.01 37.40 2.16
N LEU A 45 20.85 37.98 1.86
CA LEU A 45 19.57 37.73 2.54
C LEU A 45 18.85 36.48 1.99
N LEU A 46 19.21 36.07 0.79
CA LEU A 46 18.73 34.85 0.17
C LEU A 46 19.40 33.66 0.86
N GLY A 47 18.61 32.72 1.33
CA GLY A 47 19.14 31.48 1.94
C GLY A 47 20.00 30.75 0.92
N ARG A 48 21.22 30.39 1.30
CA ARG A 48 22.02 29.48 0.49
C ARG A 48 21.56 28.05 0.70
N LYS A 49 21.48 27.28 -0.39
CA LYS A 49 21.25 25.84 -0.26
C LYS A 49 22.35 25.24 0.62
N PRO A 50 22.01 24.43 1.64
CA PRO A 50 23.02 23.71 2.42
C PRO A 50 23.75 22.73 1.51
N GLY A 51 25.06 22.62 1.71
CA GLY A 51 25.91 21.71 0.96
C GLY A 51 27.26 22.30 0.56
N PRO A 52 28.16 21.51 0.01
CA PRO A 52 29.44 21.97 -0.48
C PRO A 52 29.25 22.94 -1.66
N LYS A 53 30.06 23.98 -1.71
CA LYS A 53 30.01 25.03 -2.75
C LYS A 53 30.43 24.53 -4.12
N SER A 54 31.20 23.48 -4.17
CA SER A 54 31.68 22.80 -5.38
C SER A 54 31.63 21.29 -5.15
N TYR A 55 31.37 20.54 -6.20
CA TYR A 55 31.52 19.10 -6.17
C TYR A 55 33.01 18.74 -6.09
N SER A 56 33.41 18.18 -4.98
CA SER A 56 34.70 17.51 -4.86
C SER A 56 34.42 16.00 -4.91
N PRO A 57 34.95 15.28 -5.89
CA PRO A 57 34.80 13.83 -5.90
C PRO A 57 35.43 13.25 -4.64
N PRO A 58 34.85 12.15 -4.07
CA PRO A 58 35.48 11.47 -2.94
C PRO A 58 36.90 11.03 -3.31
N ALA A 59 37.81 11.07 -2.34
CA ALA A 59 39.21 10.67 -2.56
C ALA A 59 39.35 9.22 -3.07
N ASN A 60 38.35 8.37 -2.77
CA ASN A 60 38.27 6.98 -3.20
C ASN A 60 37.36 6.77 -4.42
N LYS A 61 37.11 7.82 -5.22
CA LYS A 61 36.37 7.66 -6.50
C LYS A 61 37.17 6.74 -7.43
N THR A 62 36.52 5.73 -7.97
CA THR A 62 37.12 4.88 -9.00
C THR A 62 37.56 5.71 -10.21
N ASP A 63 38.70 5.37 -10.78
CA ASP A 63 39.22 6.01 -11.99
C ASP A 63 38.23 5.93 -13.16
N GLU A 64 38.17 6.97 -13.99
CA GLU A 64 37.20 7.05 -15.08
C GLU A 64 37.42 5.97 -16.15
N GLY A 65 38.67 5.59 -16.39
CA GLY A 65 38.99 4.49 -17.32
C GLY A 65 38.46 3.15 -16.84
N ILE A 66 38.52 2.90 -15.51
CA ILE A 66 37.92 1.69 -14.89
C ILE A 66 36.38 1.75 -14.97
N GLU A 67 35.79 2.93 -14.75
CA GLU A 67 34.33 3.09 -14.89
C GLU A 67 33.89 2.80 -16.34
N ASP A 68 34.64 3.22 -17.35
CA ASP A 68 34.33 2.98 -18.76
C ASP A 68 34.43 1.48 -19.10
N ILE A 69 35.39 0.76 -18.55
CA ILE A 69 35.48 -0.71 -18.67
C ILE A 69 34.26 -1.37 -18.07
N VAL A 70 33.83 -0.95 -16.85
CA VAL A 70 32.64 -1.48 -16.19
C VAL A 70 31.38 -1.22 -17.03
N VAL A 71 31.25 -0.04 -17.63
CA VAL A 71 30.15 0.30 -18.52
C VAL A 71 30.15 -0.58 -19.75
N SER A 72 31.31 -0.77 -20.37
CA SER A 72 31.46 -1.62 -21.57
C SER A 72 31.08 -3.07 -21.29
N LEU A 73 31.51 -3.62 -20.13
CA LEU A 73 31.11 -4.95 -19.69
C LEU A 73 29.60 -5.04 -19.50
N ALA A 74 28.99 -4.07 -18.83
CA ALA A 74 27.54 -4.08 -18.58
C ALA A 74 26.72 -3.97 -19.90
N LEU A 75 27.23 -3.27 -20.91
CA LEU A 75 26.60 -3.19 -22.21
C LEU A 75 26.79 -4.49 -23.02
N GLY A 76 27.94 -5.13 -22.89
CA GLY A 76 28.24 -6.43 -23.52
C GLY A 76 27.44 -7.58 -22.90
N TYR A 77 27.16 -7.50 -21.59
CA TYR A 77 26.44 -8.52 -20.81
C TYR A 77 25.18 -7.94 -20.11
N PRO A 78 24.21 -7.45 -20.86
CA PRO A 78 23.07 -6.67 -20.28
C PRO A 78 22.17 -7.47 -19.34
N ASN A 79 22.26 -8.79 -19.35
CA ASN A 79 21.47 -9.69 -18.49
C ASN A 79 22.16 -10.01 -17.15
N GLU A 80 23.40 -9.55 -16.96
CA GLU A 80 24.17 -9.83 -15.76
C GLU A 80 24.04 -8.70 -14.74
N GLY A 81 23.97 -9.07 -13.46
CA GLY A 81 23.95 -8.13 -12.34
C GLY A 81 25.35 -7.71 -11.93
N PRO A 82 25.48 -6.81 -10.91
CA PRO A 82 26.78 -6.31 -10.48
C PRO A 82 27.77 -7.38 -9.99
N GLN A 83 27.31 -8.49 -9.39
CA GLN A 83 28.21 -9.54 -8.92
C GLN A 83 28.86 -10.29 -10.09
N PRO A 84 28.11 -10.89 -11.05
CA PRO A 84 28.72 -11.50 -12.23
C PRO A 84 29.63 -10.55 -13.03
N LEU A 85 29.26 -9.27 -13.12
CA LEU A 85 30.11 -8.27 -13.77
C LEU A 85 31.40 -7.99 -13.00
N ALA A 86 31.37 -8.04 -11.65
CA ALA A 86 32.58 -7.92 -10.83
C ALA A 86 33.52 -9.12 -11.01
N ASP A 87 32.95 -10.32 -11.10
CA ASP A 87 33.71 -11.54 -11.34
C ASP A 87 34.38 -11.49 -12.73
N ARG A 88 33.65 -11.06 -13.78
CA ARG A 88 34.26 -10.85 -15.12
C ARG A 88 35.34 -9.78 -15.14
N LEU A 89 35.14 -8.68 -14.44
CA LEU A 89 36.13 -7.61 -14.33
C LEU A 89 37.44 -8.12 -13.73
N ALA A 90 37.32 -8.98 -12.70
CA ALA A 90 38.49 -9.63 -12.09
C ALA A 90 39.15 -10.62 -13.03
N ASP A 91 38.38 -11.43 -13.77
CA ASP A 91 38.90 -12.48 -14.66
C ASP A 91 39.53 -11.90 -15.94
N GLU A 92 38.81 -10.97 -16.59
CA GLU A 92 39.21 -10.47 -17.92
C GLU A 92 40.21 -9.30 -17.84
N TYR A 93 40.06 -8.43 -16.82
CA TYR A 93 40.87 -7.20 -16.70
C TYR A 93 41.80 -7.18 -15.49
N ARG A 94 41.79 -8.20 -14.64
CA ARG A 94 42.56 -8.25 -13.38
C ARG A 94 42.26 -7.09 -12.41
N ILE A 95 41.06 -6.52 -12.52
CA ILE A 95 40.59 -5.42 -11.65
C ILE A 95 39.57 -5.98 -10.66
N ILE A 96 39.89 -5.88 -9.37
CA ILE A 96 39.03 -6.36 -8.29
C ILE A 96 38.24 -5.18 -7.75
N LEU A 97 36.93 -5.18 -7.93
CA LEU A 97 35.98 -4.23 -7.36
C LEU A 97 34.81 -4.97 -6.71
N ASP A 98 34.37 -4.45 -5.57
CA ASP A 98 33.18 -4.97 -4.88
C ASP A 98 31.90 -4.69 -5.69
N GLN A 99 30.93 -5.62 -5.66
CA GLN A 99 29.66 -5.50 -6.35
C GLN A 99 28.91 -4.18 -6.05
N SER A 100 29.04 -3.67 -4.81
CA SER A 100 28.40 -2.41 -4.42
C SER A 100 29.05 -1.21 -5.12
N THR A 101 30.34 -1.29 -5.42
CA THR A 101 31.06 -0.27 -6.19
C THR A 101 30.62 -0.29 -7.65
N LEU A 102 30.53 -1.46 -8.27
CA LEU A 102 30.00 -1.61 -9.62
C LEU A 102 28.55 -1.07 -9.71
N TRP A 103 27.70 -1.44 -8.75
CA TRP A 103 26.33 -0.92 -8.71
C TRP A 103 26.29 0.62 -8.65
N ARG A 104 27.15 1.24 -7.83
CA ARG A 104 27.23 2.71 -7.74
C ARG A 104 27.72 3.34 -9.04
N ILE A 105 28.71 2.72 -9.71
CA ILE A 105 29.20 3.16 -11.02
C ILE A 105 28.07 3.10 -12.05
N LEU A 106 27.44 1.94 -12.22
CA LEU A 106 26.36 1.73 -13.18
C LEU A 106 25.18 2.67 -12.96
N LYS A 107 24.80 2.89 -11.69
CA LYS A 107 23.76 3.84 -11.30
C LYS A 107 24.13 5.28 -11.65
N ARG A 108 25.37 5.70 -11.37
CA ARG A 108 25.88 7.04 -11.68
C ARG A 108 25.94 7.29 -13.17
N ARG A 109 26.41 6.30 -13.93
CA ARG A 109 26.52 6.32 -15.40
C ARG A 109 25.18 6.05 -16.10
N LYS A 110 24.09 5.85 -15.33
CA LYS A 110 22.72 5.57 -15.81
C LYS A 110 22.63 4.35 -16.75
N VAL A 111 23.51 3.38 -16.57
CA VAL A 111 23.49 2.13 -17.33
C VAL A 111 22.46 1.19 -16.74
N ARG A 112 21.59 0.64 -17.60
CA ARG A 112 20.66 -0.43 -17.22
C ARG A 112 21.38 -1.77 -17.31
N TYR A 113 21.20 -2.60 -16.29
CA TYR A 113 21.79 -3.94 -16.21
C TYR A 113 20.79 -4.90 -15.55
N GLY A 114 21.07 -6.20 -15.69
CA GLY A 114 20.24 -7.25 -15.12
C GLY A 114 19.16 -7.70 -16.11
N ARG A 115 18.45 -8.74 -15.72
CA ARG A 115 17.44 -9.35 -16.58
C ARG A 115 16.32 -8.37 -16.88
N ASN A 116 16.39 -7.68 -18.00
CA ASN A 116 15.26 -7.00 -18.61
C ASN A 116 14.32 -8.07 -19.20
N TYR A 117 13.70 -8.88 -18.33
CA TYR A 117 12.50 -9.56 -18.76
C TYR A 117 11.42 -8.49 -18.92
N GLN A 118 11.27 -7.95 -20.12
CA GLN A 118 9.92 -7.68 -20.56
C GLN A 118 9.26 -9.07 -20.63
N ARG A 119 8.69 -9.51 -19.51
CA ARG A 119 7.61 -10.46 -19.60
C ARG A 119 6.59 -9.78 -20.49
N TRP A 120 6.30 -10.38 -21.62
CA TRP A 120 5.07 -10.17 -22.33
C TRP A 120 3.97 -10.57 -21.32
N LYS A 121 3.61 -9.64 -20.45
CA LYS A 121 2.44 -9.74 -19.64
C LYS A 121 1.38 -9.11 -20.51
N ASP A 122 0.43 -9.92 -20.93
CA ASP A 122 -0.87 -9.36 -21.26
C ASP A 122 -1.18 -8.37 -20.15
N ASP A 123 -1.59 -7.17 -20.52
CA ASP A 123 -1.99 -6.16 -19.53
C ASP A 123 -3.01 -6.84 -18.60
N PRO A 124 -2.77 -6.84 -17.29
CA PRO A 124 -3.65 -7.52 -16.38
C PRO A 124 -5.04 -6.93 -16.59
N LYS A 125 -5.99 -7.76 -17.07
CA LYS A 125 -7.40 -7.36 -17.21
C LYS A 125 -7.92 -7.06 -15.81
N LEU A 126 -7.73 -5.81 -15.38
CA LEU A 126 -8.27 -5.33 -14.12
C LEU A 126 -9.77 -5.20 -14.29
N TYR A 127 -10.52 -5.85 -13.43
CA TYR A 127 -11.98 -5.76 -13.39
C TYR A 127 -12.45 -5.33 -12.00
N CYS A 128 -13.62 -4.73 -11.97
CA CYS A 128 -14.31 -4.38 -10.75
C CYS A 128 -15.81 -4.47 -11.05
N LEU A 129 -16.50 -5.32 -10.33
CA LEU A 129 -17.95 -5.43 -10.45
C LEU A 129 -18.64 -4.16 -9.93
N GLU A 130 -19.85 -3.93 -10.37
CA GLU A 130 -20.59 -2.70 -10.06
C GLU A 130 -21.50 -2.87 -8.84
N THR A 131 -21.94 -4.10 -8.57
CA THR A 131 -22.91 -4.39 -7.51
C THR A 131 -22.24 -5.05 -6.30
N PRO A 132 -22.42 -4.53 -5.07
CA PRO A 132 -21.96 -5.18 -3.86
C PRO A 132 -22.62 -6.55 -3.66
N GLY A 133 -21.82 -7.54 -3.28
CA GLY A 133 -22.31 -8.91 -3.06
C GLY A 133 -22.53 -9.73 -4.33
N GLU A 134 -22.34 -9.15 -5.51
CA GLU A 134 -22.43 -9.91 -6.76
C GLU A 134 -21.39 -11.03 -6.80
N GLU A 135 -20.14 -10.76 -6.41
CA GLU A 135 -19.11 -11.77 -6.26
C GLU A 135 -18.16 -11.41 -5.12
N LEU A 136 -17.92 -12.36 -4.23
CA LEU A 136 -16.87 -12.30 -3.22
C LEU A 136 -15.76 -13.28 -3.56
N GLN A 137 -14.50 -12.88 -3.37
CA GLN A 137 -13.36 -13.81 -3.40
C GLN A 137 -13.11 -14.28 -1.96
N MET A 138 -13.12 -15.60 -1.75
CA MET A 138 -12.87 -16.23 -0.44
C MET A 138 -11.66 -17.16 -0.52
N ASP A 139 -10.78 -17.03 0.47
CA ASP A 139 -9.59 -17.90 0.58
C ASP A 139 -9.11 -18.00 2.03
N ALA A 140 -8.26 -18.98 2.31
CA ALA A 140 -7.64 -19.18 3.60
C ALA A 140 -6.22 -18.59 3.65
N CYS A 141 -5.91 -17.89 4.74
CA CYS A 141 -4.59 -17.32 5.00
C CYS A 141 -3.92 -18.00 6.20
N TYR A 142 -2.67 -18.36 6.06
CA TYR A 142 -1.85 -18.96 7.11
C TYR A 142 -0.80 -17.94 7.59
N PRO A 143 -1.05 -17.21 8.69
CA PRO A 143 -0.14 -16.17 9.17
C PRO A 143 1.16 -16.74 9.75
N TYR A 144 1.09 -17.94 10.33
CA TYR A 144 2.23 -18.60 11.00
C TYR A 144 2.85 -19.73 10.17
N GLY A 145 2.39 -19.90 8.93
CA GLY A 145 2.86 -20.97 8.06
C GLY A 145 2.64 -22.37 8.66
N LYS A 146 3.65 -23.24 8.52
CA LYS A 146 3.59 -24.62 9.04
C LYS A 146 3.81 -24.72 10.57
N ALA A 147 4.34 -23.67 11.20
CA ALA A 147 4.68 -23.68 12.62
C ALA A 147 3.44 -23.70 13.53
N ARG A 148 2.30 -23.19 13.03
CA ARG A 148 1.03 -23.21 13.74
C ARG A 148 -0.10 -23.29 12.72
N GLN A 149 -0.98 -24.29 12.87
CA GLN A 149 -2.04 -24.60 11.89
C GLN A 149 -3.20 -23.59 11.85
N ILE A 150 -3.19 -22.55 12.69
CA ILE A 150 -4.20 -21.51 12.65
C ILE A 150 -4.26 -20.87 11.26
N CYS A 151 -5.46 -20.80 10.72
CA CYS A 151 -5.77 -20.09 9.49
C CYS A 151 -6.84 -19.02 9.73
N SER A 152 -6.87 -17.97 8.91
CA SER A 152 -8.06 -17.13 8.77
C SER A 152 -8.76 -17.48 7.47
N PHE A 153 -10.09 -17.64 7.51
CA PHE A 153 -10.91 -17.53 6.32
C PHE A 153 -11.31 -16.08 6.14
N ASP A 154 -11.14 -15.58 4.93
CA ASP A 154 -11.36 -14.20 4.57
C ASP A 154 -12.16 -14.12 3.28
N ALA A 155 -13.13 -13.19 3.21
CA ALA A 155 -13.93 -12.98 2.02
C ALA A 155 -14.01 -11.48 1.70
N ILE A 156 -13.56 -11.10 0.50
CA ILE A 156 -13.53 -9.72 0.03
C ILE A 156 -14.53 -9.52 -1.11
N ASP A 157 -15.38 -8.51 -0.98
CA ASP A 157 -16.32 -8.12 -2.03
C ASP A 157 -15.57 -7.49 -3.23
N ASP A 158 -15.91 -7.94 -4.43
CA ASP A 158 -15.24 -7.50 -5.64
C ASP A 158 -15.50 -6.02 -5.96
N CYS A 159 -16.70 -5.53 -5.72
CA CYS A 159 -17.11 -4.16 -5.99
C CYS A 159 -16.51 -3.16 -5.01
N THR A 160 -16.70 -3.38 -3.72
CA THR A 160 -16.43 -2.40 -2.66
C THR A 160 -15.13 -2.64 -1.90
N ARG A 161 -14.51 -3.82 -2.05
CA ARG A 161 -13.40 -4.30 -1.21
C ARG A 161 -13.78 -4.47 0.26
N TYR A 162 -15.08 -4.48 0.58
CA TYR A 162 -15.55 -4.80 1.91
C TYR A 162 -15.12 -6.22 2.27
N ILE A 163 -14.59 -6.39 3.47
CA ILE A 163 -13.97 -7.64 3.90
C ILE A 163 -14.61 -8.12 5.20
N ASP A 164 -14.87 -9.40 5.31
CA ASP A 164 -15.04 -10.09 6.59
C ASP A 164 -14.05 -11.25 6.67
N GLY A 165 -13.68 -11.60 7.90
CA GLY A 165 -12.72 -12.65 8.16
C GLY A 165 -12.77 -13.15 9.60
N LYS A 166 -12.34 -14.38 9.81
CA LYS A 166 -12.24 -15.02 11.13
C LYS A 166 -11.15 -16.07 11.16
N CYS A 167 -10.41 -16.12 12.27
CA CYS A 167 -9.41 -17.15 12.52
C CYS A 167 -10.05 -18.43 13.06
N TYR A 168 -9.52 -19.55 12.61
CA TYR A 168 -9.89 -20.92 13.03
C TYR A 168 -8.62 -21.71 13.38
N ASP A 169 -8.80 -22.79 14.15
CA ASP A 169 -7.72 -23.67 14.56
C ASP A 169 -7.05 -24.38 13.38
N ARG A 170 -7.82 -24.66 12.33
CA ARG A 170 -7.34 -25.30 11.10
C ARG A 170 -8.27 -25.05 9.91
N GLU A 171 -7.75 -25.25 8.71
CA GLU A 171 -8.55 -25.25 7.48
C GLU A 171 -9.26 -26.58 7.32
N THR A 172 -10.57 -26.57 7.53
CA THR A 172 -11.47 -27.71 7.29
C THR A 172 -12.71 -27.24 6.54
N ALA A 173 -13.39 -28.16 5.85
CA ALA A 173 -14.66 -27.86 5.18
C ALA A 173 -15.72 -27.37 6.17
N ASP A 174 -15.77 -27.96 7.37
CA ASP A 174 -16.69 -27.56 8.44
C ASP A 174 -16.42 -26.12 8.92
N ASN A 175 -15.17 -25.75 9.13
CA ASN A 175 -14.80 -24.40 9.50
C ASN A 175 -15.09 -23.39 8.37
N ALA A 176 -14.92 -23.79 7.11
CA ALA A 176 -15.30 -22.98 5.97
C ALA A 176 -16.82 -22.75 5.91
N MET A 177 -17.64 -23.78 6.16
CA MET A 177 -19.11 -23.63 6.24
C MET A 177 -19.51 -22.70 7.40
N LYS A 178 -18.95 -22.91 8.60
CA LYS A 178 -19.16 -22.00 9.75
C LYS A 178 -18.76 -20.55 9.46
N PHE A 179 -17.71 -20.38 8.64
CA PHE A 179 -17.33 -19.04 8.20
C PHE A 179 -18.37 -18.44 7.26
N VAL A 180 -18.92 -19.20 6.30
CA VAL A 180 -19.99 -18.72 5.41
C VAL A 180 -21.24 -18.36 6.22
N ASP A 181 -21.62 -19.16 7.22
CA ASP A 181 -22.76 -18.84 8.12
C ASP A 181 -22.59 -17.48 8.83
N ARG A 182 -21.37 -17.22 9.28
CA ARG A 182 -21.03 -15.94 9.85
C ARG A 182 -21.06 -14.83 8.80
N LEU A 183 -20.42 -15.05 7.64
CA LEU A 183 -20.28 -14.08 6.55
C LEU A 183 -21.64 -13.56 6.09
N VAL A 184 -22.61 -14.46 5.86
CA VAL A 184 -23.97 -14.08 5.46
C VAL A 184 -24.68 -13.21 6.51
N ARG A 185 -24.40 -13.43 7.81
CA ARG A 185 -24.99 -12.62 8.88
C ARG A 185 -24.30 -11.29 9.11
N SER A 186 -22.99 -11.20 8.81
CA SER A 186 -22.16 -10.03 9.12
C SER A 186 -22.04 -9.04 7.97
N THR A 187 -22.24 -9.47 6.72
CA THR A 187 -22.16 -8.59 5.56
C THR A 187 -23.43 -7.76 5.39
N PRO A 188 -23.29 -6.46 5.09
CA PRO A 188 -24.43 -5.55 4.96
C PRO A 188 -25.11 -5.60 3.57
N PHE A 189 -24.87 -6.66 2.79
CA PHE A 189 -25.44 -6.89 1.45
C PHE A 189 -25.69 -8.38 1.23
N LYS A 190 -26.59 -8.70 0.30
CA LYS A 190 -26.88 -10.08 -0.10
C LYS A 190 -25.75 -10.62 -0.98
N ILE A 191 -25.22 -11.80 -0.63
CA ILE A 191 -24.18 -12.47 -1.39
C ILE A 191 -24.84 -13.34 -2.47
N GLN A 192 -24.44 -13.13 -3.74
CA GLN A 192 -24.93 -13.92 -4.87
C GLN A 192 -23.94 -15.04 -5.22
N ARG A 193 -22.65 -14.71 -5.30
CA ARG A 193 -21.59 -15.66 -5.66
C ARG A 193 -20.40 -15.58 -4.73
N ILE A 194 -19.76 -16.71 -4.50
CA ILE A 194 -18.47 -16.81 -3.82
C ILE A 194 -17.48 -17.52 -4.76
N ARG A 195 -16.39 -16.86 -5.08
CA ARG A 195 -15.27 -17.45 -5.82
C ARG A 195 -14.25 -18.01 -4.85
N VAL A 196 -13.87 -19.26 -5.06
CA VAL A 196 -12.94 -20.02 -4.19
C VAL A 196 -11.86 -20.70 -5.02
N ASP A 197 -10.79 -21.13 -4.35
CA ASP A 197 -9.80 -22.03 -4.94
C ASP A 197 -10.43 -23.42 -5.21
N ASN A 198 -9.82 -24.17 -6.11
CA ASN A 198 -10.27 -25.53 -6.53
C ASN A 198 -10.26 -26.55 -5.39
N ARG A 199 -9.67 -26.24 -4.24
CA ARG A 199 -9.63 -27.11 -3.04
C ARG A 199 -10.99 -27.35 -2.39
N TYR A 200 -11.96 -26.45 -2.62
CA TYR A 200 -13.29 -26.56 -2.02
C TYR A 200 -14.15 -27.58 -2.76
N GLY A 201 -14.39 -28.71 -2.08
CA GLY A 201 -15.10 -29.86 -2.65
C GLY A 201 -16.60 -29.63 -2.87
N ARG A 202 -17.28 -30.64 -3.47
CA ARG A 202 -18.71 -30.60 -3.78
C ARG A 202 -19.57 -30.31 -2.53
N GLY A 203 -19.26 -30.92 -1.38
CA GLY A 203 -20.03 -30.72 -0.15
C GLY A 203 -20.13 -29.27 0.31
N PHE A 204 -19.05 -28.50 0.21
CA PHE A 204 -19.06 -27.06 0.51
C PHE A 204 -19.94 -26.29 -0.48
N LYS A 205 -19.83 -26.58 -1.77
CA LYS A 205 -20.62 -25.93 -2.83
C LYS A 205 -22.12 -26.20 -2.67
N ASP A 206 -22.47 -27.45 -2.41
CA ASP A 206 -23.85 -27.87 -2.17
C ASP A 206 -24.43 -27.22 -0.91
N TYR A 207 -23.64 -27.12 0.14
CA TYR A 207 -24.03 -26.43 1.38
C TYR A 207 -24.40 -24.97 1.12
N CYS A 208 -23.51 -24.21 0.50
CA CYS A 208 -23.74 -22.78 0.19
C CYS A 208 -24.98 -22.58 -0.68
N ARG A 209 -25.13 -23.43 -1.69
CA ARG A 209 -26.28 -23.36 -2.62
C ARG A 209 -27.60 -23.72 -1.94
N LYS A 210 -27.65 -24.82 -1.18
CA LYS A 210 -28.90 -25.32 -0.56
C LYS A 210 -29.33 -24.44 0.61
N THR A 211 -28.39 -23.96 1.43
CA THR A 211 -28.70 -23.21 2.65
C THR A 211 -28.96 -21.73 2.38
N TYR A 212 -28.21 -21.11 1.46
CA TYR A 212 -28.24 -19.68 1.25
C TYR A 212 -28.54 -19.22 -0.19
N GLY A 213 -28.66 -20.16 -1.13
CA GLY A 213 -28.81 -19.84 -2.54
C GLY A 213 -27.56 -19.20 -3.16
N ILE A 214 -26.40 -19.34 -2.53
CA ILE A 214 -25.12 -18.77 -2.97
C ILE A 214 -24.48 -19.72 -3.98
N GLU A 215 -24.15 -19.18 -5.17
CA GLU A 215 -23.38 -19.89 -6.16
C GLU A 215 -21.90 -19.90 -5.79
N VAL A 216 -21.25 -21.08 -5.78
CA VAL A 216 -19.82 -21.20 -5.52
C VAL A 216 -19.08 -21.55 -6.80
N MET A 217 -18.26 -20.62 -7.26
CA MET A 217 -17.44 -20.76 -8.47
C MET A 217 -15.99 -21.09 -8.09
N ALA A 218 -15.42 -22.06 -8.77
CA ALA A 218 -13.99 -22.34 -8.68
C ALA A 218 -13.20 -21.43 -9.62
N ASN A 219 -11.96 -21.10 -9.27
CA ASN A 219 -11.06 -20.39 -10.16
C ASN A 219 -10.75 -21.23 -11.40
N GLU A 220 -10.67 -20.59 -12.56
CA GLU A 220 -10.19 -21.25 -13.77
C GLU A 220 -8.71 -21.62 -13.61
N PRO A 221 -8.31 -22.77 -14.14
CA PRO A 221 -6.90 -23.15 -14.15
C PRO A 221 -6.04 -22.05 -14.79
N TYR A 222 -4.88 -21.78 -14.22
CA TYR A 222 -3.91 -20.77 -14.70
C TYR A 222 -4.41 -19.33 -14.76
N SER A 223 -5.49 -18.99 -14.04
CA SER A 223 -6.08 -17.64 -13.99
C SER A 223 -5.87 -16.95 -12.63
N PRO A 224 -4.62 -16.60 -12.24
CA PRO A 224 -4.30 -16.02 -10.94
C PRO A 224 -4.95 -14.64 -10.71
N GLN A 225 -5.34 -13.95 -11.78
CA GLN A 225 -6.04 -12.68 -11.69
C GLN A 225 -7.42 -12.79 -11.03
N GLN A 226 -8.06 -13.96 -11.11
CA GLN A 226 -9.39 -14.19 -10.52
C GLN A 226 -9.35 -14.19 -8.99
N ASN A 227 -8.18 -14.44 -8.37
CA ASN A 227 -7.97 -14.38 -6.91
C ASN A 227 -7.11 -13.17 -6.47
N GLY A 228 -6.78 -12.29 -7.38
CA GLY A 228 -5.79 -11.23 -7.13
C GLY A 228 -6.18 -10.24 -6.02
N LYS A 229 -7.47 -10.05 -5.73
CA LYS A 229 -7.93 -9.12 -4.69
C LYS A 229 -7.76 -9.72 -3.30
N ILE A 230 -8.15 -10.98 -3.10
CA ILE A 230 -7.97 -11.67 -1.82
C ILE A 230 -6.49 -11.93 -1.52
N GLU A 231 -5.69 -12.29 -2.52
CA GLU A 231 -4.24 -12.44 -2.36
C GLU A 231 -3.57 -11.13 -1.93
N ARG A 232 -3.97 -10.02 -2.55
CA ARG A 232 -3.48 -8.69 -2.17
C ARG A 232 -3.91 -8.31 -0.77
N PHE A 233 -5.14 -8.65 -0.39
CA PHE A 233 -5.63 -8.49 0.97
C PHE A 233 -4.79 -9.31 1.95
N HIS A 234 -4.50 -10.58 1.69
CA HIS A 234 -3.67 -11.42 2.55
C HIS A 234 -2.25 -10.87 2.76
N LYS A 235 -1.64 -10.27 1.73
CA LYS A 235 -0.35 -9.57 1.88
C LYS A 235 -0.47 -8.37 2.84
N THR A 236 -1.56 -7.61 2.75
CA THR A 236 -1.86 -6.48 3.64
C THR A 236 -2.14 -6.98 5.06
N LEU A 237 -2.98 -8.01 5.21
CA LEU A 237 -3.34 -8.64 6.47
C LEU A 237 -2.12 -9.13 7.25
N LYS A 238 -1.23 -9.88 6.59
CA LYS A 238 0.02 -10.34 7.22
C LYS A 238 0.88 -9.18 7.69
N ARG A 239 1.13 -8.19 6.83
CA ARG A 239 2.03 -7.08 7.11
C ARG A 239 1.47 -6.06 8.10
N GLU A 240 0.19 -5.70 7.96
CA GLU A 240 -0.43 -4.60 8.73
C GLU A 240 -1.13 -5.09 10.00
N PHE A 241 -1.45 -6.38 10.12
CA PHE A 241 -2.12 -6.94 11.29
C PHE A 241 -1.30 -8.03 11.98
N PHE A 242 -1.11 -9.22 11.37
CA PHE A 242 -0.50 -10.35 12.07
C PHE A 242 0.91 -10.06 12.56
N TYR A 243 1.78 -9.49 11.73
CA TYR A 243 3.18 -9.22 12.10
C TYR A 243 3.35 -8.01 13.03
N ARG A 244 2.31 -7.20 13.22
CA ARG A 244 2.38 -6.00 14.07
C ARG A 244 1.69 -6.15 15.40
N TYR A 245 0.56 -6.86 15.44
CA TYR A 245 -0.34 -6.85 16.59
C TYR A 245 -0.55 -8.23 17.21
N CYS A 246 -0.11 -9.31 16.56
CA CYS A 246 -0.32 -10.65 17.03
C CYS A 246 0.99 -11.30 17.48
N SER A 247 0.92 -12.04 18.60
CA SER A 247 1.98 -12.91 19.07
C SER A 247 1.75 -14.33 18.59
N PHE A 248 2.82 -15.10 18.46
CA PHE A 248 2.74 -16.54 18.20
C PHE A 248 2.00 -17.30 19.31
N THR A 249 1.99 -16.77 20.53
CA THR A 249 1.34 -17.35 21.72
C THR A 249 -0.09 -16.89 21.94
N ASP A 250 -0.62 -15.96 21.11
CA ASP A 250 -2.01 -15.48 21.25
C ASP A 250 -2.99 -16.65 21.12
N SER A 251 -3.99 -16.73 22.03
CA SER A 251 -5.09 -17.68 21.89
C SER A 251 -5.94 -17.36 20.65
N LEU A 252 -6.70 -18.35 20.17
CA LEU A 252 -7.60 -18.16 19.03
C LEU A 252 -8.64 -17.08 19.30
N GLU A 253 -9.12 -16.99 20.53
CA GLU A 253 -10.05 -15.96 20.98
C GLU A 253 -9.41 -14.57 20.94
N THR A 254 -8.20 -14.41 21.49
CA THR A 254 -7.43 -13.16 21.44
C THR A 254 -7.15 -12.73 19.99
N LEU A 255 -6.78 -13.67 19.12
CA LEU A 255 -6.57 -13.39 17.70
C LEU A 255 -7.85 -12.88 17.04
N ASN A 256 -8.99 -13.52 17.29
CA ASN A 256 -10.27 -13.11 16.74
C ASN A 256 -10.74 -11.75 17.25
N TYR A 257 -10.53 -11.45 18.55
CA TYR A 257 -10.82 -10.14 19.10
C TYR A 257 -9.99 -9.03 18.44
N LYS A 258 -8.67 -9.22 18.34
CA LYS A 258 -7.78 -8.28 17.67
C LYS A 258 -8.15 -8.12 16.19
N TYR A 259 -8.47 -9.24 15.52
CA TYR A 259 -8.80 -9.28 14.10
C TYR A 259 -10.09 -8.53 13.80
N ALA A 260 -11.14 -8.72 14.57
CA ALA A 260 -12.39 -7.99 14.39
C ALA A 260 -12.21 -6.46 14.48
N ARG A 261 -11.38 -5.99 15.43
CA ARG A 261 -11.03 -4.56 15.55
C ARG A 261 -10.26 -4.06 14.33
N TRP A 262 -9.31 -4.83 13.84
CA TRP A 262 -8.53 -4.46 12.66
C TRP A 262 -9.40 -4.48 11.39
N LEU A 263 -10.31 -5.43 11.21
CA LEU A 263 -11.28 -5.46 10.12
C LEU A 263 -12.18 -4.23 10.12
N LYS A 264 -12.63 -3.78 11.30
CA LYS A 264 -13.36 -2.52 11.43
C LYS A 264 -12.53 -1.34 10.91
N HIS A 265 -11.24 -1.25 11.30
CA HIS A 265 -10.34 -0.24 10.75
C HIS A 265 -10.16 -0.39 9.22
N TYR A 266 -9.98 -1.60 8.70
CA TYR A 266 -9.85 -1.84 7.28
C TYR A 266 -11.06 -1.35 6.49
N ASN A 267 -12.27 -1.70 6.93
CA ASN A 267 -13.50 -1.35 6.24
C ASN A 267 -13.89 0.13 6.36
N TYR A 268 -13.67 0.75 7.51
CA TYR A 268 -14.16 2.10 7.80
C TYR A 268 -13.06 3.17 7.79
N GLY A 269 -11.82 2.83 8.03
CA GLY A 269 -10.70 3.77 8.17
C GLY A 269 -9.69 3.73 7.02
N ARG A 270 -9.46 2.56 6.43
CA ARG A 270 -8.41 2.38 5.43
C ARG A 270 -8.87 2.81 4.05
N ARG A 271 -8.16 3.78 3.47
CA ARG A 271 -8.45 4.26 2.10
C ARG A 271 -7.81 3.36 1.05
N HIS A 272 -8.52 3.14 -0.06
CA HIS A 272 -8.10 2.29 -1.16
C HIS A 272 -8.01 3.06 -2.48
N ARG A 273 -6.94 2.79 -3.25
CA ARG A 273 -6.70 3.41 -4.56
C ARG A 273 -6.72 2.38 -5.71
N GLY A 274 -7.22 1.17 -5.46
CA GLY A 274 -7.43 0.19 -6.52
C GLY A 274 -8.54 0.62 -7.47
N LEU A 275 -8.66 -0.09 -8.60
CA LEU A 275 -9.69 0.17 -9.60
C LEU A 275 -11.08 0.25 -8.96
N GLY A 276 -11.83 1.28 -9.30
CA GLY A 276 -13.19 1.54 -8.80
C GLY A 276 -13.28 2.12 -7.38
N MET A 277 -12.17 2.27 -6.65
CA MET A 277 -12.18 2.73 -5.25
C MET A 277 -11.96 4.24 -5.07
N ASN A 278 -11.24 4.90 -5.95
CA ASN A 278 -11.04 6.36 -5.99
C ASN A 278 -10.64 7.01 -4.63
N GLY A 279 -9.88 6.30 -3.81
CA GLY A 279 -9.46 6.79 -2.48
C GLY A 279 -10.52 6.65 -1.37
N LEU A 280 -11.64 6.00 -1.65
CA LEU A 280 -12.68 5.72 -0.66
C LEU A 280 -12.28 4.55 0.26
N THR A 281 -12.88 4.51 1.45
CA THR A 281 -12.89 3.29 2.27
C THR A 281 -13.91 2.29 1.72
N PRO A 282 -13.78 0.98 2.02
CA PRO A 282 -14.78 -0.03 1.62
C PRO A 282 -16.20 0.34 2.03
N ALA A 283 -16.41 0.82 3.25
CA ALA A 283 -17.71 1.24 3.74
C ALA A 283 -18.27 2.47 3.00
N GLN A 284 -17.43 3.47 2.70
CA GLN A 284 -17.84 4.64 1.91
C GLN A 284 -18.25 4.23 0.48
N LYS A 285 -17.45 3.36 -0.17
CA LYS A 285 -17.79 2.84 -1.49
C LYS A 285 -19.11 2.08 -1.46
N LEU A 286 -19.32 1.22 -0.47
CA LEU A 286 -20.54 0.47 -0.27
C LEU A 286 -21.75 1.40 -0.15
N THR A 287 -21.69 2.39 0.74
CA THR A 287 -22.76 3.38 0.92
C THR A 287 -23.11 4.07 -0.39
N ILE A 288 -22.11 4.61 -1.11
CA ILE A 288 -22.34 5.30 -2.39
C ILE A 288 -23.02 4.37 -3.41
N THR A 289 -22.53 3.14 -3.55
CA THR A 289 -23.05 2.20 -4.56
C THR A 289 -24.47 1.75 -4.21
N MET A 290 -24.78 1.54 -2.93
CA MET A 290 -26.15 1.22 -2.50
C MET A 290 -27.12 2.39 -2.76
N PHE A 291 -26.72 3.63 -2.49
CA PHE A 291 -27.53 4.81 -2.78
C PHE A 291 -27.76 4.98 -4.29
N GLN A 292 -26.75 4.81 -5.13
CA GLN A 292 -26.88 4.88 -6.59
C GLN A 292 -27.85 3.79 -7.10
N GLY A 293 -27.75 2.57 -6.58
CA GLY A 293 -28.71 1.50 -6.89
C GLY A 293 -30.15 1.85 -6.52
N THR A 294 -30.35 2.49 -5.38
CA THR A 294 -31.68 2.93 -4.92
C THR A 294 -32.23 4.04 -5.82
N VAL A 295 -31.44 5.04 -6.17
CA VAL A 295 -31.86 6.13 -7.07
C VAL A 295 -32.23 5.59 -8.45
N ASN A 296 -31.44 4.71 -9.02
CA ASN A 296 -31.74 4.09 -10.30
C ASN A 296 -33.05 3.23 -10.25
N THR A 297 -33.27 2.52 -9.14
CA THR A 297 -34.52 1.75 -8.95
C THR A 297 -35.74 2.65 -8.80
N LEU A 298 -35.61 3.81 -8.16
CA LEU A 298 -36.66 4.82 -8.04
C LEU A 298 -37.01 5.47 -9.36
N ILE A 299 -36.04 5.70 -10.23
CA ILE A 299 -36.23 6.27 -11.57
C ILE A 299 -36.95 5.26 -12.49
N ILE A 300 -36.63 3.96 -12.36
CA ILE A 300 -37.18 2.91 -13.23
C ILE A 300 -38.57 2.40 -12.74
N ASN A 301 -38.86 2.47 -11.43
CA ASN A 301 -40.10 1.94 -10.86
C ASN A 301 -40.59 2.72 -9.63
N PRO A 302 -41.27 3.87 -9.80
CA PRO A 302 -41.70 4.73 -8.70
C PRO A 302 -42.68 4.10 -7.70
N GLN A 303 -43.34 2.99 -8.07
CA GLN A 303 -44.37 2.35 -7.23
C GLN A 303 -43.81 1.39 -6.14
N LYS A 304 -42.53 1.08 -6.15
CA LYS A 304 -41.88 0.19 -5.12
C LYS A 304 -41.36 0.92 -3.89
N VAL A 305 -41.62 2.21 -3.73
CA VAL A 305 -40.94 3.11 -2.77
C VAL A 305 -41.42 2.94 -1.32
N THR A 306 -42.66 2.47 -1.10
CA THR A 306 -43.25 2.50 0.26
C THR A 306 -42.71 1.44 1.26
N GLY A 307 -42.10 0.35 0.76
CA GLY A 307 -41.57 -0.71 1.64
C GLY A 307 -40.09 -0.58 2.03
N THR A 308 -39.31 0.10 1.21
CA THR A 308 -37.83 0.07 1.34
C THR A 308 -37.28 1.16 2.29
N LEU A 309 -37.95 2.29 2.40
CA LEU A 309 -37.53 3.41 3.27
C LEU A 309 -37.65 3.07 4.78
N GLN A 310 -38.59 2.22 5.18
CA GLN A 310 -38.73 1.82 6.58
C GLN A 310 -37.60 0.90 7.06
N GLN A 311 -36.99 0.10 6.20
CA GLN A 311 -35.84 -0.75 6.56
C GLN A 311 -34.53 0.04 6.75
N TYR A 312 -34.36 1.16 6.06
CA TYR A 312 -33.15 1.99 6.15
C TYR A 312 -33.15 2.93 7.36
N THR A 313 -34.31 3.30 7.88
CA THR A 313 -34.42 4.15 9.09
C THR A 313 -34.03 3.40 10.36
N VAL A 314 -34.18 2.08 10.39
CA VAL A 314 -33.82 1.23 11.54
C VAL A 314 -32.31 0.95 11.60
N CYS A 315 -31.60 0.94 10.47
CA CYS A 315 -30.15 0.75 10.46
C CYS A 315 -29.34 2.01 10.81
N ASN A 316 -29.91 3.21 10.63
CA ASN A 316 -29.18 4.46 10.91
C ASN A 316 -29.18 4.86 12.41
N SER A 317 -30.08 4.33 13.24
CA SER A 317 -30.09 4.62 14.68
C SER A 317 -29.02 3.84 15.48
N SER A 318 -28.37 2.83 14.89
CA SER A 318 -27.30 2.05 15.52
C SER A 318 -25.87 2.44 15.07
N LEU A 319 -25.74 3.42 14.16
CA LEU A 319 -24.46 3.82 13.57
C LEU A 319 -23.86 5.10 14.19
N PHE A 320 -24.58 5.75 15.12
CA PHE A 320 -24.11 6.92 15.85
C PHE A 320 -24.18 6.70 17.38
N VAL A 321 -23.34 5.82 17.91
CA VAL A 321 -22.87 5.91 19.30
C VAL A 321 -21.42 5.41 19.32
N ILE A 322 -20.51 6.37 19.33
CA ILE A 322 -19.08 6.45 19.74
C ILE A 322 -18.13 5.39 19.16
#